data_a6682208a6fbd51ebe04861d6ea78675
#
_entry.id   a6682208a6fbd51ebe04861d6ea78675
#
_cell.length_a   1.000
_cell.length_b   1.000
_cell.length_c   1.000
_cell.angle_alpha   90.00
_cell.angle_beta   90.00
_cell.angle_gamma   90.00
#
_symmetry.space_group_name_H-M   'P 1'
#
loop_
_entity.id
_entity.type
_entity.pdbx_description
1 polymer ?
#
loop_
_entity_poly.entity_id
_entity_poly.type
_entity_poly.pdbx_seq_one_letter_code
_entity_poly.pdbx_strand_id
1 'polypeptide(L)'
;MSQPAPRFWAIIPAAGIGNRMANSIPMQYLKLLDKTVIEHTLHCLSTHPRINGIVIAIAKDDPHWPKLPLLLNKKLLVTHGGVERCHSVLNALLHLAEHANPNDWALVHDAVRPCLRHADIDQLIDTLQHHPIGGLLGLPVADTIKRTNATGEVLATIDRSQLWRALTPQMFRLNMLTHALENAIQHQAIVTDDAAAIERLGHAPQMVAGHADNIKITHPQDIALAELLLQRQQSHC
;
A
#
# COMPACT_ATOMS: atom_id res chain seq x y z
N MET A 1 -17.74 9.22 28.71
CA MET A 1 -18.18 8.46 27.52
C MET A 1 -16.94 7.83 26.92
N SER A 2 -16.89 6.49 26.84
CA SER A 2 -15.77 5.81 26.17
C SER A 2 -15.79 6.16 24.68
N GLN A 3 -14.64 6.57 24.13
CA GLN A 3 -14.53 6.77 22.69
C GLN A 3 -14.80 5.43 21.97
N PRO A 4 -15.53 5.46 20.84
CA PRO A 4 -15.73 4.25 20.05
C PRO A 4 -14.38 3.66 19.62
N ALA A 5 -14.34 2.33 19.51
CA ALA A 5 -13.12 1.65 19.06
C ALA A 5 -12.69 2.18 17.69
N PRO A 6 -11.38 2.39 17.46
CA PRO A 6 -10.88 2.88 16.19
C PRO A 6 -11.22 1.93 15.04
N ARG A 7 -11.61 2.49 13.90
CA ARG A 7 -11.90 1.75 12.65
C ARG A 7 -10.65 1.64 11.79
N PHE A 8 -10.66 0.67 10.88
CA PHE A 8 -9.56 0.41 9.94
C PHE A 8 -10.02 0.72 8.51
N TRP A 9 -9.32 1.63 7.84
CA TRP A 9 -9.62 2.10 6.49
C TRP A 9 -8.48 1.75 5.55
N ALA A 10 -8.79 1.10 4.43
CA ALA A 10 -7.79 0.88 3.39
C ALA A 10 -7.67 2.13 2.50
N ILE A 11 -6.43 2.54 2.22
CA ILE A 11 -6.10 3.70 1.36
C ILE A 11 -5.34 3.19 0.15
N ILE A 12 -5.87 3.43 -1.04
CA ILE A 12 -5.32 2.89 -2.29
C ILE A 12 -4.91 4.03 -3.22
N PRO A 13 -3.62 4.40 -3.29
CA PRO A 13 -3.11 5.29 -4.32
C PRO A 13 -3.09 4.57 -5.67
N ALA A 14 -3.95 4.98 -6.61
CA ALA A 14 -4.13 4.37 -7.92
C ALA A 14 -4.07 5.37 -9.08
N ALA A 15 -3.63 6.61 -8.85
CA ALA A 15 -3.55 7.65 -9.87
C ALA A 15 -2.32 7.57 -10.79
N GLY A 16 -1.37 6.67 -10.50
CA GLY A 16 -0.15 6.52 -11.30
C GLY A 16 -0.43 5.93 -12.68
N ILE A 17 0.04 6.61 -13.74
CA ILE A 17 -0.09 6.16 -15.13
C ILE A 17 1.02 5.20 -15.58
N GLY A 18 1.97 4.88 -14.68
CA GLY A 18 3.00 3.86 -14.93
C GLY A 18 3.96 4.19 -16.07
N ASN A 19 4.71 5.28 -15.99
CA ASN A 19 5.67 5.76 -17.02
C ASN A 19 6.75 4.74 -17.45
N ARG A 20 6.81 3.56 -16.84
CA ARG A 20 7.82 2.51 -17.14
C ARG A 20 7.38 1.51 -18.20
N MET A 21 6.17 1.67 -18.73
CA MET A 21 5.60 0.74 -19.72
C MET A 21 5.34 1.45 -21.03
N ALA A 22 5.81 0.87 -22.13
CA ALA A 22 5.44 1.25 -23.50
C ALA A 22 3.95 0.97 -23.83
N ASN A 23 3.17 0.50 -22.86
CA ASN A 23 1.77 0.15 -23.02
C ASN A 23 0.86 1.32 -22.68
N SER A 24 -0.20 1.48 -23.47
CA SER A 24 -1.25 2.49 -23.30
C SER A 24 -2.14 2.27 -22.05
N ILE A 25 -2.05 1.09 -21.40
CA ILE A 25 -2.88 0.72 -20.25
C ILE A 25 -2.05 0.75 -18.97
N PRO A 26 -2.45 1.52 -17.93
CA PRO A 26 -1.76 1.51 -16.64
C PRO A 26 -1.77 0.13 -15.98
N MET A 27 -0.68 -0.21 -15.26
CA MET A 27 -0.43 -1.51 -14.66
C MET A 27 -1.59 -2.06 -13.84
N GLN A 28 -2.27 -1.20 -13.07
CA GLN A 28 -3.38 -1.57 -12.22
C GLN A 28 -4.60 -2.08 -13.00
N TYR A 29 -4.71 -1.74 -14.29
CA TYR A 29 -5.81 -2.16 -15.16
C TYR A 29 -5.45 -3.34 -16.09
N LEU A 30 -4.22 -3.86 -16.00
CA LEU A 30 -3.86 -5.07 -16.74
C LEU A 30 -4.68 -6.26 -16.26
N LYS A 31 -5.01 -7.15 -17.21
CA LYS A 31 -5.71 -8.39 -16.92
C LYS A 31 -4.82 -9.32 -16.09
N LEU A 32 -5.40 -9.91 -15.07
CA LEU A 32 -4.80 -10.89 -14.18
C LEU A 32 -5.87 -11.96 -13.88
N LEU A 33 -5.75 -13.15 -14.44
CA LEU A 33 -6.81 -14.16 -14.43
C LEU A 33 -8.15 -13.61 -14.97
N ASP A 34 -9.22 -13.72 -14.21
CA ASP A 34 -10.58 -13.28 -14.55
C ASP A 34 -10.83 -11.77 -14.33
N LYS A 35 -9.97 -11.08 -13.57
CA LYS A 35 -10.10 -9.68 -13.16
C LYS A 35 -8.91 -8.82 -13.60
N THR A 36 -8.95 -7.54 -13.30
CA THR A 36 -7.77 -6.68 -13.37
C THR A 36 -6.97 -6.73 -12.07
N VAL A 37 -5.70 -6.29 -12.11
CA VAL A 37 -4.83 -6.23 -10.93
C VAL A 37 -5.49 -5.48 -9.77
N ILE A 38 -6.09 -4.31 -10.05
CA ILE A 38 -6.73 -3.49 -9.02
C ILE A 38 -8.00 -4.15 -8.46
N GLU A 39 -8.76 -4.88 -9.27
CA GLU A 39 -9.94 -5.60 -8.79
C GLU A 39 -9.57 -6.69 -7.80
N HIS A 40 -8.47 -7.43 -8.00
CA HIS A 40 -7.96 -8.38 -7.02
C HIS A 40 -7.57 -7.69 -5.71
N THR A 41 -6.84 -6.58 -5.79
CA THR A 41 -6.45 -5.78 -4.62
C THR A 41 -7.67 -5.29 -3.83
N LEU A 42 -8.65 -4.69 -4.52
CA LEU A 42 -9.87 -4.19 -3.91
C LEU A 42 -10.73 -5.33 -3.34
N HIS A 43 -10.79 -6.46 -4.02
CA HIS A 43 -11.53 -7.62 -3.55
C HIS A 43 -10.97 -8.13 -2.21
N CYS A 44 -9.65 -8.34 -2.12
CA CYS A 44 -9.00 -8.78 -0.88
C CYS A 44 -9.33 -7.82 0.30
N LEU A 45 -9.21 -6.50 0.10
CA LEU A 45 -9.47 -5.52 1.15
C LEU A 45 -10.96 -5.41 1.50
N SER A 46 -11.86 -5.48 0.50
CA SER A 46 -13.30 -5.34 0.73
C SER A 46 -13.92 -6.57 1.41
N THR A 47 -13.35 -7.74 1.24
CA THR A 47 -13.83 -8.98 1.86
C THR A 47 -13.25 -9.21 3.26
N HIS A 48 -12.18 -8.47 3.64
CA HIS A 48 -11.59 -8.61 4.96
C HIS A 48 -12.51 -8.08 6.08
N PRO A 49 -12.83 -8.87 7.12
CA PRO A 49 -13.86 -8.51 8.11
C PRO A 49 -13.51 -7.26 8.92
N ARG A 50 -12.24 -7.01 9.21
CA ARG A 50 -11.78 -5.88 10.04
C ARG A 50 -11.64 -4.57 9.27
N ILE A 51 -11.64 -4.57 7.95
CA ILE A 51 -11.64 -3.34 7.14
C ILE A 51 -13.04 -2.74 7.11
N ASN A 52 -13.18 -1.48 7.50
CA ASN A 52 -14.45 -0.78 7.58
C ASN A 52 -14.86 -0.11 6.25
N GLY A 53 -13.90 0.27 5.44
CA GLY A 53 -14.13 0.87 4.13
C GLY A 53 -12.81 1.11 3.39
N ILE A 54 -12.92 1.53 2.15
CA ILE A 54 -11.80 1.76 1.23
C ILE A 54 -11.90 3.19 0.70
N VAL A 55 -10.77 3.89 0.66
CA VAL A 55 -10.62 5.15 -0.07
C VAL A 55 -9.62 4.93 -1.19
N ILE A 56 -10.02 5.24 -2.40
CA ILE A 56 -9.15 5.12 -3.57
C ILE A 56 -8.90 6.48 -4.21
N ALA A 57 -7.65 6.78 -4.51
CA ALA A 57 -7.24 7.97 -5.25
C ALA A 57 -6.90 7.58 -6.70
N ILE A 58 -7.73 7.98 -7.64
CA ILE A 58 -7.58 7.70 -9.09
C ILE A 58 -7.10 8.94 -9.85
N ALA A 59 -6.64 8.77 -11.08
CA ALA A 59 -6.35 9.91 -11.95
C ALA A 59 -7.65 10.71 -12.25
N LYS A 60 -7.55 12.04 -12.40
CA LYS A 60 -8.71 12.92 -12.56
C LYS A 60 -9.61 12.52 -13.73
N ASP A 61 -8.99 12.15 -14.85
CA ASP A 61 -9.70 11.79 -16.10
C ASP A 61 -9.41 10.33 -16.47
N ASP A 62 -9.46 9.43 -15.49
CA ASP A 62 -9.16 8.02 -15.68
C ASP A 62 -10.21 7.33 -16.56
N PRO A 63 -9.86 6.89 -17.79
CA PRO A 63 -10.81 6.30 -18.71
C PRO A 63 -11.12 4.82 -18.41
N HIS A 64 -10.37 4.19 -17.50
CA HIS A 64 -10.48 2.77 -17.17
C HIS A 64 -11.34 2.55 -15.95
N TRP A 65 -11.22 3.39 -14.92
CA TRP A 65 -11.93 3.26 -13.66
C TRP A 65 -13.46 3.10 -13.80
N PRO A 66 -14.17 3.93 -14.59
CA PRO A 66 -15.63 3.82 -14.74
C PRO A 66 -16.11 2.51 -15.39
N LYS A 67 -15.19 1.76 -16.01
CA LYS A 67 -15.49 0.51 -16.73
C LYS A 67 -15.33 -0.73 -15.86
N LEU A 68 -14.83 -0.59 -14.63
CA LEU A 68 -14.64 -1.73 -13.75
C LEU A 68 -15.98 -2.21 -13.18
N PRO A 69 -16.27 -3.51 -13.26
CA PRO A 69 -17.50 -4.10 -12.71
C PRO A 69 -17.35 -4.32 -11.19
N LEU A 70 -17.14 -3.26 -10.43
CA LEU A 70 -16.85 -3.34 -9.01
C LEU A 70 -18.10 -3.72 -8.21
N LEU A 71 -18.08 -4.89 -7.59
CA LEU A 71 -19.05 -5.34 -6.59
C LEU A 71 -18.31 -5.48 -5.26
N LEU A 72 -18.32 -4.42 -4.45
CA LEU A 72 -17.62 -4.38 -3.16
C LEU A 72 -18.61 -4.47 -2.00
N ASN A 73 -18.27 -5.26 -0.99
CA ASN A 73 -19.08 -5.44 0.21
C ASN A 73 -18.87 -4.33 1.25
N LYS A 74 -17.97 -3.38 0.98
CA LYS A 74 -17.60 -2.28 1.88
C LYS A 74 -17.85 -0.92 1.23
N LYS A 75 -17.96 0.11 2.07
CA LYS A 75 -18.04 1.50 1.61
C LYS A 75 -16.78 1.83 0.81
N LEU A 76 -16.97 2.30 -0.41
CA LEU A 76 -15.92 2.80 -1.28
C LEU A 76 -16.06 4.31 -1.42
N LEU A 77 -15.02 5.04 -1.05
CA LEU A 77 -14.87 6.47 -1.29
C LEU A 77 -13.84 6.65 -2.42
N VAL A 78 -14.16 7.53 -3.37
CA VAL A 78 -13.30 7.81 -4.52
C VAL A 78 -12.88 9.27 -4.49
N THR A 79 -11.59 9.52 -4.66
CA THR A 79 -11.03 10.87 -4.77
C THR A 79 -10.01 10.93 -5.92
N HIS A 80 -9.51 12.12 -6.20
CA HIS A 80 -8.46 12.30 -7.20
C HIS A 80 -7.08 12.25 -6.57
N GLY A 81 -6.15 11.56 -7.21
CA GLY A 81 -4.74 11.55 -6.82
C GLY A 81 -4.03 12.84 -7.20
N GLY A 82 -2.77 12.92 -6.82
CA GLY A 82 -1.89 14.03 -7.13
C GLY A 82 -0.72 13.61 -8.03
N VAL A 83 0.26 14.50 -8.16
CA VAL A 83 1.41 14.33 -9.08
C VAL A 83 2.26 13.10 -8.71
N GLU A 84 2.45 12.85 -7.42
CA GLU A 84 3.22 11.73 -6.90
C GLU A 84 2.35 10.84 -6.00
N ARG A 85 2.88 9.65 -5.63
CA ARG A 85 2.19 8.70 -4.75
C ARG A 85 1.80 9.34 -3.41
N CYS A 86 2.72 10.08 -2.79
CA CYS A 86 2.46 10.74 -1.50
C CYS A 86 1.31 11.76 -1.58
N HIS A 87 1.19 12.52 -2.67
CA HIS A 87 0.07 13.44 -2.90
C HIS A 87 -1.25 12.66 -3.05
N SER A 88 -1.23 11.52 -3.72
CA SER A 88 -2.43 10.67 -3.88
C SER A 88 -2.88 10.09 -2.55
N VAL A 89 -1.93 9.66 -1.70
CA VAL A 89 -2.22 9.19 -0.34
C VAL A 89 -2.79 10.34 0.50
N LEU A 90 -2.15 11.50 0.51
CA LEU A 90 -2.63 12.67 1.26
C LEU A 90 -4.06 13.06 0.85
N ASN A 91 -4.34 13.15 -0.44
CA ASN A 91 -5.69 13.47 -0.93
C ASN A 91 -6.73 12.45 -0.43
N ALA A 92 -6.38 11.16 -0.42
CA ALA A 92 -7.25 10.11 0.10
C ALA A 92 -7.48 10.23 1.62
N LEU A 93 -6.45 10.57 2.39
CA LEU A 93 -6.57 10.79 3.84
C LEU A 93 -7.41 12.01 4.17
N LEU A 94 -7.23 13.11 3.46
CA LEU A 94 -8.04 14.34 3.63
C LEU A 94 -9.51 14.05 3.31
N HIS A 95 -9.79 13.33 2.23
CA HIS A 95 -11.16 12.92 1.90
C HIS A 95 -11.73 11.95 2.96
N LEU A 96 -10.91 11.05 3.50
CA LEU A 96 -11.34 10.17 4.59
C LEU A 96 -11.68 10.95 5.87
N ALA A 97 -10.94 12.02 6.18
CA ALA A 97 -11.14 12.81 7.41
C ALA A 97 -12.55 13.40 7.52
N GLU A 98 -13.27 13.57 6.40
CA GLU A 98 -14.68 13.98 6.37
C GLU A 98 -15.64 12.87 6.87
N HIS A 99 -15.18 11.62 6.97
CA HIS A 99 -16.00 10.43 7.22
C HIS A 99 -15.48 9.55 8.38
N ALA A 100 -14.31 9.85 8.91
CA ALA A 100 -13.61 9.03 9.89
C ALA A 100 -13.15 9.83 11.11
N ASN A 101 -12.79 9.11 12.17
CA ASN A 101 -12.24 9.72 13.37
C ASN A 101 -10.72 9.97 13.17
N PRO A 102 -10.14 11.07 13.66
CA PRO A 102 -8.69 11.30 13.59
C PRO A 102 -7.83 10.16 14.13
N ASN A 103 -8.36 9.39 15.07
CA ASN A 103 -7.70 8.23 15.67
C ASN A 103 -8.00 6.90 14.95
N ASP A 104 -8.80 6.88 13.88
CA ASP A 104 -8.96 5.70 13.05
C ASP A 104 -7.62 5.33 12.39
N TRP A 105 -7.49 4.07 12.00
CA TRP A 105 -6.29 3.55 11.34
C TRP A 105 -6.42 3.62 9.81
N ALA A 106 -5.42 4.17 9.15
CA ALA A 106 -5.24 4.15 7.71
C ALA A 106 -4.22 3.05 7.34
N LEU A 107 -4.64 2.09 6.53
CA LEU A 107 -3.81 1.03 5.95
C LEU A 107 -3.54 1.39 4.50
N VAL A 108 -2.40 1.98 4.20
CA VAL A 108 -2.03 2.37 2.83
C VAL A 108 -1.49 1.16 2.09
N HIS A 109 -2.14 0.79 0.98
CA HIS A 109 -1.76 -0.37 0.18
C HIS A 109 -1.67 -0.04 -1.31
N ASP A 110 -0.60 -0.52 -1.96
CA ASP A 110 -0.39 -0.29 -3.38
C ASP A 110 -1.43 -1.01 -4.24
N ALA A 111 -2.07 -0.30 -5.19
CA ALA A 111 -3.06 -0.84 -6.13
C ALA A 111 -2.54 -2.03 -6.96
N VAL A 112 -1.22 -2.14 -7.10
CA VAL A 112 -0.52 -3.16 -7.91
C VAL A 112 0.09 -4.29 -7.07
N ARG A 113 -0.46 -4.57 -5.87
CA ARG A 113 -0.11 -5.73 -5.04
C ARG A 113 -1.32 -6.64 -4.82
N PRO A 114 -1.73 -7.40 -5.84
CA PRO A 114 -2.96 -8.17 -5.81
C PRO A 114 -2.90 -9.42 -4.91
N CYS A 115 -1.70 -9.85 -4.52
CA CYS A 115 -1.48 -11.10 -3.79
C CYS A 115 -1.42 -10.92 -2.25
N LEU A 116 -1.92 -9.80 -1.72
CA LEU A 116 -2.07 -9.58 -0.28
C LEU A 116 -2.99 -10.66 0.31
N ARG A 117 -2.62 -11.21 1.48
CA ARG A 117 -3.44 -12.19 2.21
C ARG A 117 -4.21 -11.55 3.35
N HIS A 118 -5.38 -12.08 3.68
CA HIS A 118 -6.11 -11.67 4.89
C HIS A 118 -5.26 -11.86 6.16
N ALA A 119 -4.48 -12.96 6.23
CA ALA A 119 -3.58 -13.22 7.35
C ALA A 119 -2.52 -12.11 7.55
N ASP A 120 -2.02 -11.48 6.47
CA ASP A 120 -1.10 -10.34 6.57
C ASP A 120 -1.79 -9.12 7.19
N ILE A 121 -3.06 -8.88 6.81
CA ILE A 121 -3.85 -7.77 7.36
C ILE A 121 -4.12 -8.02 8.85
N ASP A 122 -4.52 -9.25 9.22
CA ASP A 122 -4.77 -9.61 10.61
C ASP A 122 -3.52 -9.44 11.46
N GLN A 123 -2.38 -9.99 11.01
CA GLN A 123 -1.11 -9.89 11.72
C GLN A 123 -0.67 -8.43 11.89
N LEU A 124 -0.83 -7.60 10.85
CA LEU A 124 -0.51 -6.17 10.92
C LEU A 124 -1.37 -5.47 11.97
N ILE A 125 -2.69 -5.67 11.92
CA ILE A 125 -3.62 -5.05 12.85
C ILE A 125 -3.38 -5.55 14.29
N ASP A 126 -3.20 -6.85 14.50
CA ASP A 126 -2.98 -7.43 15.84
C ASP A 126 -1.71 -6.91 16.49
N THR A 127 -0.65 -6.73 15.69
CA THR A 127 0.61 -6.18 16.18
C THR A 127 0.52 -4.68 16.49
N LEU A 128 -0.21 -3.91 15.66
CA LEU A 128 -0.09 -2.45 15.67
C LEU A 128 -1.29 -1.71 16.29
N GLN A 129 -2.45 -2.34 16.51
CA GLN A 129 -3.66 -1.64 17.00
C GLN A 129 -3.46 -0.91 18.33
N HIS A 130 -2.50 -1.32 19.16
CA HIS A 130 -2.11 -0.68 20.41
C HIS A 130 -0.74 0.01 20.35
N HIS A 131 -0.06 -0.03 19.19
CA HIS A 131 1.24 0.62 19.02
C HIS A 131 1.05 2.14 18.94
N PRO A 132 1.91 2.94 19.61
CA PRO A 132 1.75 4.41 19.65
C PRO A 132 1.90 5.07 18.27
N ILE A 133 2.73 4.51 17.39
CA ILE A 133 3.07 5.08 16.09
C ILE A 133 2.35 4.34 14.96
N GLY A 134 2.44 3.03 14.90
CA GLY A 134 2.07 2.19 13.78
C GLY A 134 3.29 1.53 13.14
N GLY A 135 3.16 1.06 11.91
CA GLY A 135 4.23 0.36 11.24
C GLY A 135 3.82 -0.20 9.87
N LEU A 136 4.58 -1.16 9.39
CA LEU A 136 4.41 -1.67 8.04
C LEU A 136 4.76 -3.15 7.92
N LEU A 137 4.16 -3.80 6.93
CA LEU A 137 4.60 -5.13 6.52
C LEU A 137 5.98 -5.06 5.87
N GLY A 138 6.76 -6.09 6.06
CA GLY A 138 8.05 -6.23 5.40
C GLY A 138 8.58 -7.65 5.43
N LEU A 139 9.71 -7.85 4.76
CA LEU A 139 10.41 -9.12 4.72
C LEU A 139 11.89 -8.89 5.06
N PRO A 140 12.48 -9.66 5.98
CA PRO A 140 13.92 -9.65 6.17
C PRO A 140 14.64 -9.93 4.85
N VAL A 141 15.76 -9.25 4.61
CA VAL A 141 16.56 -9.47 3.41
C VAL A 141 17.28 -10.81 3.50
N ALA A 142 16.96 -11.75 2.61
CA ALA A 142 17.55 -13.07 2.56
C ALA A 142 18.86 -13.13 1.76
N ASP A 143 18.99 -12.30 0.71
CA ASP A 143 20.13 -12.28 -0.18
C ASP A 143 21.29 -11.41 0.33
N THR A 144 22.51 -11.65 -0.16
CA THR A 144 23.64 -10.78 0.11
C THR A 144 23.48 -9.46 -0.62
N ILE A 145 23.54 -8.35 0.11
CA ILE A 145 23.41 -6.99 -0.43
C ILE A 145 24.79 -6.40 -0.71
N LYS A 146 24.99 -5.94 -1.94
CA LYS A 146 26.20 -5.24 -2.38
C LYS A 146 25.88 -3.76 -2.61
N ARG A 147 26.70 -2.86 -2.06
CA ARG A 147 26.71 -1.45 -2.45
C ARG A 147 27.71 -1.26 -3.57
N THR A 148 27.28 -0.61 -4.65
CA THR A 148 28.13 -0.35 -5.83
C THR A 148 28.27 1.15 -6.07
N ASN A 149 29.26 1.52 -6.90
CA ASN A 149 29.33 2.85 -7.51
C ASN A 149 28.43 2.92 -8.77
N ALA A 150 28.44 4.07 -9.46
CA ALA A 150 27.63 4.30 -10.66
C ALA A 150 28.03 3.40 -11.86
N THR A 151 29.25 2.84 -11.87
CA THR A 151 29.78 1.94 -12.91
C THR A 151 29.50 0.46 -12.61
N GLY A 152 28.86 0.15 -11.45
CA GLY A 152 28.51 -1.21 -11.05
C GLY A 152 29.61 -1.95 -10.28
N GLU A 153 30.73 -1.30 -9.96
CA GLU A 153 31.81 -1.91 -9.17
C GLU A 153 31.41 -2.00 -7.70
N VAL A 154 31.66 -3.16 -7.08
CA VAL A 154 31.30 -3.43 -5.69
C VAL A 154 32.18 -2.61 -4.74
N LEU A 155 31.57 -1.73 -3.95
CA LEU A 155 32.23 -0.94 -2.91
C LEU A 155 32.22 -1.63 -1.55
N ALA A 156 31.13 -2.34 -1.20
CA ALA A 156 30.98 -3.00 0.08
C ALA A 156 29.91 -4.10 0.05
N THR A 157 30.05 -5.07 0.94
CA THR A 157 28.95 -5.96 1.34
C THR A 157 28.26 -5.35 2.56
N ILE A 158 26.95 -5.18 2.48
CA ILE A 158 26.15 -4.61 3.57
C ILE A 158 25.70 -5.74 4.49
N ASP A 159 25.85 -5.54 5.79
CA ASP A 159 25.26 -6.44 6.77
C ASP A 159 23.73 -6.40 6.64
N ARG A 160 23.14 -7.56 6.39
CA ARG A 160 21.71 -7.71 6.17
C ARG A 160 20.91 -8.06 7.43
N SER A 161 21.56 -8.28 8.57
CA SER A 161 20.94 -8.79 9.78
C SER A 161 19.77 -7.93 10.28
N GLN A 162 19.78 -6.62 9.93
CA GLN A 162 18.74 -5.66 10.28
C GLN A 162 18.10 -4.98 9.05
N LEU A 163 18.30 -5.55 7.85
CA LEU A 163 17.71 -5.01 6.63
C LEU A 163 16.40 -5.72 6.29
N TRP A 164 15.40 -4.93 5.95
CA TRP A 164 14.08 -5.38 5.54
C TRP A 164 13.68 -4.76 4.19
N ARG A 165 12.95 -5.51 3.40
CA ARG A 165 12.24 -4.98 2.23
C ARG A 165 10.87 -4.49 2.71
N ALA A 166 10.61 -3.19 2.59
CA ALA A 166 9.32 -2.62 2.92
C ALA A 166 8.24 -3.11 1.94
N LEU A 167 7.12 -3.53 2.50
CA LEU A 167 5.91 -3.90 1.78
C LEU A 167 4.77 -2.95 2.14
N THR A 168 3.60 -3.20 1.58
CA THR A 168 2.33 -2.62 2.01
C THR A 168 1.33 -3.75 2.31
N PRO A 169 0.34 -3.55 3.20
CA PRO A 169 -0.07 -2.28 3.82
C PRO A 169 0.93 -1.69 4.81
N GLN A 170 0.91 -0.34 4.89
CA GLN A 170 1.55 0.44 5.94
C GLN A 170 0.44 1.08 6.77
N MET A 171 0.46 0.90 8.09
CA MET A 171 -0.65 1.19 8.99
C MET A 171 -0.28 2.26 10.01
N PHE A 172 -0.96 3.39 9.96
CA PHE A 172 -0.75 4.54 10.84
C PHE A 172 -2.08 5.17 11.25
N ARG A 173 -2.09 5.96 12.34
CA ARG A 173 -3.25 6.76 12.68
C ARG A 173 -3.51 7.81 11.59
N LEU A 174 -4.79 8.02 11.27
CA LEU A 174 -5.22 8.95 10.22
C LEU A 174 -4.59 10.34 10.39
N ASN A 175 -4.72 10.94 11.58
CA ASN A 175 -4.17 12.27 11.85
C ASN A 175 -2.64 12.31 11.77
N MET A 176 -1.95 11.28 12.28
CA MET A 176 -0.49 11.22 12.28
C MET A 176 0.06 11.12 10.86
N LEU A 177 -0.50 10.23 10.04
CA LEU A 177 -0.04 10.06 8.66
C LEU A 177 -0.36 11.29 7.81
N THR A 178 -1.53 11.90 7.99
CA THR A 178 -1.89 13.15 7.32
C THR A 178 -0.86 14.24 7.62
N HIS A 179 -0.59 14.49 8.90
CA HIS A 179 0.40 15.49 9.31
C HIS A 179 1.81 15.18 8.78
N ALA A 180 2.23 13.93 8.80
CA ALA A 180 3.55 13.52 8.30
C ALA A 180 3.70 13.80 6.80
N LEU A 181 2.69 13.49 6.00
CA LEU A 181 2.70 13.74 4.56
C LEU A 181 2.59 15.23 4.22
N GLU A 182 1.75 16.00 4.94
CA GLU A 182 1.68 17.46 4.79
C GLU A 182 3.05 18.11 5.05
N ASN A 183 3.69 17.72 6.15
CA ASN A 183 5.03 18.21 6.50
C ASN A 183 6.07 17.87 5.43
N ALA A 184 6.08 16.61 4.95
CA ALA A 184 7.02 16.18 3.92
C ALA A 184 6.82 16.96 2.60
N ILE A 185 5.59 17.15 2.15
CA ILE A 185 5.27 17.88 0.92
C ILE A 185 5.62 19.36 1.07
N GLN A 186 5.27 20.00 2.19
CA GLN A 186 5.61 21.40 2.46
C GLN A 186 7.12 21.67 2.39
N HIS A 187 7.94 20.72 2.84
CA HIS A 187 9.40 20.81 2.81
C HIS A 187 10.01 20.21 1.53
N GLN A 188 9.21 19.87 0.52
CA GLN A 188 9.66 19.27 -0.75
C GLN A 188 10.56 18.03 -0.54
N ALA A 189 10.26 17.27 0.49
CA ALA A 189 11.06 16.11 0.85
C ALA A 189 10.74 14.90 -0.02
N ILE A 190 11.76 14.17 -0.44
CA ILE A 190 11.59 12.89 -1.13
C ILE A 190 11.06 11.86 -0.13
N VAL A 191 9.86 11.36 -0.38
CA VAL A 191 9.22 10.32 0.42
C VAL A 191 8.99 9.09 -0.47
N THR A 192 9.67 8.01 -0.15
CA THR A 192 9.61 6.77 -0.94
C THR A 192 8.39 5.91 -0.59
N ASP A 193 7.95 5.97 0.67
CA ASP A 193 6.77 5.29 1.20
C ASP A 193 6.17 6.07 2.39
N ASP A 194 5.10 5.56 2.98
CA ASP A 194 4.38 6.27 4.03
C ASP A 194 5.16 6.26 5.36
N ALA A 195 5.92 5.18 5.62
CA ALA A 195 6.79 5.08 6.79
C ALA A 195 7.90 6.15 6.77
N ALA A 196 8.49 6.44 5.60
CA ALA A 196 9.50 7.47 5.47
C ALA A 196 8.99 8.87 5.86
N ALA A 197 7.70 9.17 5.64
CA ALA A 197 7.11 10.42 6.12
C ALA A 197 7.03 10.46 7.66
N ILE A 198 6.68 9.35 8.29
CA ILE A 198 6.62 9.20 9.76
C ILE A 198 8.02 9.29 10.38
N GLU A 199 9.02 8.66 9.76
CA GLU A 199 10.43 8.72 10.19
C GLU A 199 10.98 10.16 10.18
N ARG A 200 10.57 10.97 9.21
CA ARG A 200 10.95 12.39 9.14
C ARG A 200 10.45 13.23 10.31
N LEU A 201 9.36 12.82 10.95
CA LEU A 201 8.88 13.44 12.20
C LEU A 201 9.62 12.93 13.44
N GLY A 202 10.66 12.10 13.28
CA GLY A 202 11.45 11.55 14.38
C GLY A 202 10.82 10.31 15.05
N HIS A 203 9.83 9.69 14.42
CA HIS A 203 9.21 8.47 14.92
C HIS A 203 9.85 7.21 14.32
N ALA A 204 9.71 6.09 15.00
CA ALA A 204 10.21 4.79 14.55
C ALA A 204 9.04 3.82 14.30
N PRO A 205 8.60 3.64 13.04
CA PRO A 205 7.60 2.65 12.68
C PRO A 205 8.06 1.22 12.97
N GLN A 206 7.13 0.35 13.39
CA GLN A 206 7.41 -1.05 13.67
C GLN A 206 7.35 -1.89 12.39
N MET A 207 8.37 -2.73 12.13
CA MET A 207 8.30 -3.75 11.09
C MET A 207 7.47 -4.94 11.55
N VAL A 208 6.60 -5.43 10.69
CA VAL A 208 5.78 -6.64 10.89
C VAL A 208 6.08 -7.60 9.74
N ALA A 209 6.40 -8.86 10.04
CA ALA A 209 6.71 -9.83 9.00
C ALA A 209 5.46 -10.16 8.16
N GLY A 210 5.56 -10.05 6.84
CA GLY A 210 4.51 -10.43 5.89
C GLY A 210 4.90 -11.67 5.08
N HIS A 211 4.05 -12.05 4.14
CA HIS A 211 4.32 -13.16 3.23
C HIS A 211 5.05 -12.70 1.97
N ALA A 212 5.96 -13.55 1.48
CA ALA A 212 6.80 -13.26 0.31
C ALA A 212 6.02 -13.14 -1.01
N ASP A 213 4.83 -13.69 -1.06
CA ASP A 213 3.93 -13.61 -2.21
C ASP A 213 3.18 -12.27 -2.35
N ASN A 214 3.27 -11.37 -1.38
CA ASN A 214 2.76 -10.00 -1.49
C ASN A 214 3.66 -9.17 -2.43
N ILE A 215 3.80 -9.62 -3.67
CA ILE A 215 4.64 -9.00 -4.69
C ILE A 215 4.01 -7.71 -5.24
N LYS A 216 4.86 -6.80 -5.71
CA LYS A 216 4.45 -5.60 -6.45
C LYS A 216 4.62 -5.86 -7.94
N ILE A 217 3.55 -5.79 -8.71
CA ILE A 217 3.62 -5.85 -10.17
C ILE A 217 4.22 -4.54 -10.66
N THR A 218 5.45 -4.63 -11.19
CA THR A 218 6.22 -3.49 -11.71
C THR A 218 6.58 -3.64 -13.16
N HIS A 219 6.59 -4.89 -13.64
CA HIS A 219 6.89 -5.26 -15.03
C HIS A 219 5.83 -6.25 -15.55
N PRO A 220 5.62 -6.36 -16.88
CA PRO A 220 4.65 -7.30 -17.47
C PRO A 220 4.89 -8.75 -17.06
N GLN A 221 6.14 -9.15 -16.92
CA GLN A 221 6.53 -10.51 -16.52
C GLN A 221 6.07 -10.87 -15.09
N ASP A 222 5.81 -9.89 -14.23
CA ASP A 222 5.34 -10.12 -12.87
C ASP A 222 3.89 -10.64 -12.86
N ILE A 223 3.13 -10.44 -13.95
CA ILE A 223 1.76 -10.93 -14.10
C ILE A 223 1.72 -12.46 -13.98
N ALA A 224 2.57 -13.17 -14.72
CA ALA A 224 2.59 -14.64 -14.69
C ALA A 224 2.90 -15.18 -13.28
N LEU A 225 3.80 -14.53 -12.56
CA LEU A 225 4.08 -14.89 -11.16
C LEU A 225 2.88 -14.61 -10.25
N ALA A 226 2.22 -13.45 -10.42
CA ALA A 226 1.03 -13.10 -9.65
C ALA A 226 -0.12 -14.10 -9.88
N GLU A 227 -0.31 -14.58 -11.13
CA GLU A 227 -1.31 -15.60 -11.46
C GLU A 227 -1.07 -16.89 -10.68
N LEU A 228 0.16 -17.41 -10.69
CA LEU A 228 0.53 -18.62 -9.94
C LEU A 228 0.30 -18.47 -8.44
N LEU A 229 0.65 -17.30 -7.88
CA LEU A 229 0.48 -17.01 -6.45
C LEU A 229 -1.01 -16.95 -6.07
N LEU A 230 -1.85 -16.27 -6.85
CA LEU A 230 -3.28 -16.18 -6.60
C LEU A 230 -3.97 -17.55 -6.72
N GLN A 231 -3.65 -18.35 -7.74
CA GLN A 231 -4.18 -19.71 -7.90
C GLN A 231 -3.81 -20.59 -6.70
N ARG A 232 -2.56 -20.50 -6.21
CA ARG A 232 -2.12 -21.23 -5.02
C ARG A 232 -2.87 -20.79 -3.76
N GLN A 233 -3.12 -19.48 -3.59
CA GLN A 233 -3.89 -18.98 -2.46
C GLN A 233 -5.33 -19.51 -2.45
N GLN A 234 -5.97 -19.57 -3.62
CA GLN A 234 -7.33 -20.12 -3.77
C GLN A 234 -7.41 -21.63 -3.47
N SER A 235 -6.35 -22.38 -3.74
CA SER A 235 -6.31 -23.83 -3.51
C SER A 235 -6.13 -24.21 -2.03
N HIS A 236 -5.84 -23.26 -1.14
CA HIS A 236 -5.59 -23.47 0.28
C HIS A 236 -6.67 -22.83 1.18
N CYS A 237 -7.71 -22.25 0.59
CA CYS A 237 -8.95 -21.81 1.25
C CYS A 237 -10.05 -22.85 1.08
#